data_12267705edae48761a5ce25e8bc7b431
#
_entry.id   12267705edae48761a5ce25e8bc7b431
#
_cell.length_a   1.000
_cell.length_b   1.000
_cell.length_c   1.000
_cell.angle_alpha   90.00
_cell.angle_beta   90.00
_cell.angle_gamma   90.00
#
_symmetry.space_group_name_H-M   'P 1'
#
loop_
_entity.id
_entity.type
_entity.pdbx_description
1 polymer ?
#
loop_
_entity_poly.entity_id
_entity_poly.type
_entity_poly.pdbx_seq_one_letter_code
_entity_poly.pdbx_strand_id
1 'polypeptide(L)'
;MSEITEAQTGRATNFIRNIIEEDLAAGVNQPRLWCGHPAPYSEQAAIGVPDPAKIRTRFPPEPNGYLHIGHAKSICLNFGLARDYGGRCHMRFDDTNPVKEDQEYVDGILDSVRWLGFTWEHDGEKNLYFASSYFEYMYQ
;
A
#
# COMPACT_ATOMS: atom_id res chain seq x y z
N MET A 1 34.79 26.71 -0.93
CA MET A 1 33.37 27.13 -1.14
C MET A 1 32.54 25.88 -1.36
N SER A 2 31.88 25.47 -0.37
CA SER A 2 30.90 24.39 -0.49
C SER A 2 29.58 25.02 -0.92
N GLU A 3 29.17 24.78 -2.13
CA GLU A 3 27.78 25.00 -2.53
C GLU A 3 26.93 24.03 -1.73
N ILE A 4 26.33 24.53 -0.64
CA ILE A 4 25.28 23.84 0.03
C ILE A 4 24.09 23.91 -0.92
N THR A 5 23.81 22.80 -1.57
CA THR A 5 22.69 22.65 -2.47
C THR A 5 21.40 22.90 -1.67
N GLU A 6 20.71 23.98 -2.00
CA GLU A 6 19.41 24.38 -1.42
C GLU A 6 18.28 23.35 -1.59
N ALA A 7 18.58 22.12 -1.98
CA ALA A 7 17.60 21.08 -2.24
C ALA A 7 17.11 20.31 -1.01
N GLN A 8 17.58 20.63 0.19
CA GLN A 8 17.19 19.93 1.42
C GLN A 8 16.29 20.72 2.36
N THR A 9 15.97 21.94 2.05
CA THR A 9 15.11 22.77 2.91
C THR A 9 13.68 22.79 2.38
N GLY A 10 12.82 21.89 2.85
CA GLY A 10 11.40 22.07 2.62
C GLY A 10 10.50 20.86 2.57
N ARG A 11 11.01 19.64 2.55
CA ARG A 11 10.15 18.46 2.58
C ARG A 11 9.85 18.10 4.03
N ALA A 12 8.58 18.25 4.42
CA ALA A 12 8.16 17.78 5.73
C ALA A 12 8.49 16.29 5.88
N THR A 13 9.31 15.97 6.88
CA THR A 13 9.69 14.61 7.19
C THR A 13 9.00 14.15 8.47
N ASN A 14 8.93 12.85 8.69
CA ASN A 14 8.47 12.23 9.91
C ASN A 14 9.33 11.00 10.22
N PHE A 15 9.15 10.43 11.41
CA PHE A 15 9.99 9.30 11.85
C PHE A 15 9.88 8.08 10.93
N ILE A 16 8.72 7.82 10.31
CA ILE A 16 8.53 6.71 9.37
C ILE A 16 9.38 6.92 8.12
N ARG A 17 9.36 8.13 7.55
CA ARG A 17 10.18 8.48 6.39
C ARG A 17 11.66 8.37 6.70
N ASN A 18 12.08 8.81 7.87
CA ASN A 18 13.47 8.72 8.30
C ASN A 18 13.93 7.26 8.38
N ILE A 19 13.13 6.37 8.98
CA ILE A 19 13.42 4.93 9.04
C ILE A 19 13.51 4.33 7.62
N ILE A 20 12.56 4.65 6.74
CA ILE A 20 12.57 4.16 5.36
C ILE A 20 13.85 4.59 4.64
N GLU A 21 14.21 5.86 4.73
CA GLU A 21 15.38 6.42 4.06
C GLU A 21 16.69 5.83 4.60
N GLU A 22 16.80 5.66 5.90
CA GLU A 22 17.94 5.00 6.56
C GLU A 22 18.07 3.54 6.12
N ASP A 23 16.97 2.77 6.13
CA ASP A 23 16.94 1.37 5.74
C ASP A 23 17.26 1.18 4.25
N LEU A 24 16.72 2.03 3.39
CA LEU A 24 17.03 2.00 1.97
C LEU A 24 18.50 2.33 1.68
N ALA A 25 19.04 3.33 2.36
CA ALA A 25 20.45 3.74 2.22
C ALA A 25 21.40 2.64 2.72
N ALA A 26 21.04 1.97 3.82
CA ALA A 26 21.83 0.88 4.41
C ALA A 26 21.66 -0.46 3.69
N GLY A 27 20.71 -0.59 2.76
CA GLY A 27 20.43 -1.83 2.05
C GLY A 27 19.93 -2.96 2.96
N VAL A 28 19.23 -2.61 4.04
CA VAL A 28 18.75 -3.57 5.06
C VAL A 28 17.77 -4.58 4.47
N ASN A 29 16.91 -4.13 3.56
CA ASN A 29 15.89 -4.97 2.95
C ASN A 29 16.46 -5.77 1.79
N GLN A 30 16.57 -7.08 1.99
CA GLN A 30 17.02 -7.98 0.95
C GLN A 30 16.02 -8.03 -0.22
N PRO A 31 16.49 -8.18 -1.46
CA PRO A 31 15.60 -8.41 -2.60
C PRO A 31 14.73 -9.64 -2.33
N ARG A 32 13.43 -9.51 -2.56
CA ARG A 32 12.50 -10.64 -2.51
C ARG A 32 11.92 -10.89 -3.89
N LEU A 33 11.39 -12.08 -4.09
CA LEU A 33 10.71 -12.44 -5.33
C LEU A 33 9.23 -12.08 -5.25
N TRP A 34 8.69 -11.65 -6.38
CA TRP A 34 7.29 -11.29 -6.54
C TRP A 34 6.76 -11.82 -7.86
N CYS A 35 5.67 -12.58 -7.81
CA CYS A 35 5.06 -13.19 -9.00
C CYS A 35 3.92 -12.35 -9.61
N GLY A 36 3.73 -11.11 -9.14
CA GLY A 36 2.71 -10.18 -9.64
C GLY A 36 1.40 -10.20 -8.84
N HIS A 37 1.24 -11.13 -7.93
CA HIS A 37 0.05 -11.25 -7.07
C HIS A 37 0.41 -11.91 -5.73
N PRO A 38 -0.44 -11.75 -4.69
CA PRO A 38 -0.28 -12.49 -3.44
C PRO A 38 -0.41 -14.00 -3.67
N ALA A 39 0.58 -14.74 -3.20
CA ALA A 39 0.65 -16.19 -3.38
C ALA A 39 1.52 -16.81 -2.26
N PRO A 40 1.43 -18.13 -2.04
CA PRO A 40 2.33 -18.84 -1.15
C PRO A 40 3.80 -18.66 -1.51
N TYR A 41 4.68 -18.77 -0.53
CA TYR A 41 6.12 -18.59 -0.73
C TYR A 41 6.69 -19.49 -1.84
N SER A 42 6.19 -20.73 -1.93
CA SER A 42 6.62 -21.68 -2.97
C SER A 42 6.34 -21.19 -4.38
N GLU A 43 5.21 -20.54 -4.60
CA GLU A 43 4.85 -19.95 -5.88
C GLU A 43 5.68 -18.69 -6.16
N GLN A 44 5.84 -17.82 -5.16
CA GLN A 44 6.72 -16.66 -5.29
C GLN A 44 8.15 -17.06 -5.66
N ALA A 45 8.66 -18.13 -5.06
CA ALA A 45 10.00 -18.63 -5.35
C ALA A 45 10.12 -19.28 -6.73
N ALA A 46 9.04 -19.93 -7.22
CA ALA A 46 9.07 -20.66 -8.49
C ALA A 46 8.99 -19.74 -9.72
N ILE A 47 8.14 -18.73 -9.68
CA ILE A 47 7.85 -17.88 -10.85
C ILE A 47 8.07 -16.39 -10.61
N GLY A 48 8.39 -16.00 -9.38
CA GLY A 48 8.62 -14.58 -9.03
C GLY A 48 9.90 -14.05 -9.65
N VAL A 49 9.87 -12.75 -9.93
CA VAL A 49 11.05 -11.96 -10.32
C VAL A 49 11.42 -11.02 -9.17
N PRO A 50 12.64 -10.44 -9.15
CA PRO A 50 12.99 -9.48 -8.11
C PRO A 50 11.96 -8.36 -7.99
N ASP A 51 11.41 -8.18 -6.79
CA ASP A 51 10.38 -7.19 -6.52
C ASP A 51 10.97 -5.77 -6.56
N PRO A 52 10.57 -4.90 -7.48
CA PRO A 52 11.04 -3.54 -7.52
C PRO A 52 10.47 -2.69 -6.38
N ALA A 53 9.34 -3.09 -5.80
CA ALA A 53 8.66 -2.36 -4.75
C ALA A 53 9.19 -2.75 -3.37
N LYS A 54 10.22 -2.05 -2.89
CA LYS A 54 10.77 -2.29 -1.55
C LYS A 54 9.84 -1.82 -0.43
N ILE A 55 8.99 -0.83 -0.70
CA ILE A 55 8.04 -0.27 0.25
C ILE A 55 6.64 -0.73 -0.14
N ARG A 56 5.98 -1.42 0.80
CA ARG A 56 4.60 -1.84 0.66
C ARG A 56 3.80 -1.37 1.87
N THR A 57 2.76 -0.64 1.60
CA THR A 57 1.81 -0.16 2.60
C THR A 57 0.43 -0.73 2.31
N ARG A 58 -0.51 -0.52 3.20
CA ARG A 58 -1.89 -0.95 3.02
C ARG A 58 -2.88 0.04 3.61
N PHE A 59 -4.02 0.13 2.99
CA PHE A 59 -5.19 0.79 3.53
C PHE A 59 -6.33 -0.24 3.60
N PRO A 60 -6.65 -0.79 4.79
CA PRO A 60 -7.61 -1.88 4.95
C PRO A 60 -8.94 -1.38 5.55
N PRO A 61 -9.80 -0.68 4.81
CA PRO A 61 -11.07 -0.24 5.35
C PRO A 61 -12.08 -1.39 5.48
N GLU A 62 -12.97 -1.29 6.47
CA GLU A 62 -14.17 -2.11 6.51
C GLU A 62 -15.25 -1.49 5.63
N PRO A 63 -15.88 -2.25 4.71
CA PRO A 63 -16.89 -1.70 3.80
C PRO A 63 -18.29 -1.64 4.46
N ASN A 64 -18.38 -1.11 5.66
CA ASN A 64 -19.60 -1.00 6.46
C ASN A 64 -20.07 0.44 6.68
N GLY A 65 -19.47 1.40 6.00
CA GLY A 65 -19.79 2.81 6.11
C GLY A 65 -18.93 3.67 5.19
N TYR A 66 -19.24 4.94 5.11
CA TYR A 66 -18.46 5.92 4.37
C TYR A 66 -17.22 6.35 5.15
N LEU A 67 -16.20 6.78 4.41
CA LEU A 67 -14.99 7.35 5.00
C LEU A 67 -15.27 8.73 5.61
N HIS A 68 -14.49 9.08 6.62
CA HIS A 68 -14.48 10.40 7.23
C HIS A 68 -13.08 11.01 7.22
N ILE A 69 -12.92 12.22 7.72
CA ILE A 69 -11.66 12.95 7.68
C ILE A 69 -10.50 12.24 8.38
N GLY A 70 -10.77 11.43 9.39
CA GLY A 70 -9.76 10.61 10.05
C GLY A 70 -9.14 9.56 9.12
N HIS A 71 -9.92 9.02 8.20
CA HIS A 71 -9.43 8.10 7.18
C HIS A 71 -8.55 8.80 6.14
N ALA A 72 -8.82 10.08 5.82
CA ALA A 72 -8.02 10.83 4.87
C ALA A 72 -6.55 10.92 5.30
N LYS A 73 -6.28 11.09 6.58
CA LYS A 73 -4.92 11.09 7.13
C LYS A 73 -4.20 9.75 6.87
N SER A 74 -4.87 8.63 7.13
CA SER A 74 -4.33 7.30 6.90
C SER A 74 -4.11 7.02 5.40
N ILE A 75 -5.04 7.43 4.54
CA ILE A 75 -4.92 7.32 3.09
C ILE A 75 -3.69 8.10 2.60
N CYS A 76 -3.59 9.37 2.98
CA CYS A 76 -2.46 10.21 2.58
C CYS A 76 -1.11 9.66 3.05
N LEU A 77 -1.06 9.09 4.26
CA LEU A 77 0.15 8.46 4.78
C LEU A 77 0.53 7.23 3.96
N ASN A 78 -0.37 6.27 3.83
CA ASN A 78 -0.07 4.98 3.20
C ASN A 78 0.18 5.09 1.69
N PHE A 79 -0.72 5.75 0.97
CA PHE A 79 -0.56 5.98 -0.46
C PHE A 79 0.58 6.96 -0.78
N GLY A 80 0.77 7.98 0.06
CA GLY A 80 1.84 8.95 -0.08
C GLY A 80 3.22 8.32 0.07
N LEU A 81 3.43 7.46 1.06
CA LEU A 81 4.69 6.71 1.23
C LEU A 81 4.96 5.80 0.03
N ALA A 82 3.98 5.04 -0.41
CA ALA A 82 4.13 4.17 -1.58
C ALA A 82 4.51 4.98 -2.83
N ARG A 83 3.81 6.07 -3.10
CA ARG A 83 4.10 6.94 -4.24
C ARG A 83 5.51 7.53 -4.17
N ASP A 84 5.90 8.07 -3.02
CA ASP A 84 7.14 8.83 -2.87
C ASP A 84 8.38 7.94 -2.91
N TYR A 85 8.26 6.66 -2.55
CA TYR A 85 9.36 5.69 -2.55
C TYR A 85 9.25 4.62 -3.64
N GLY A 86 8.40 4.83 -4.64
CA GLY A 86 8.24 3.88 -5.74
C GLY A 86 7.70 2.52 -5.32
N GLY A 87 6.96 2.48 -4.22
CA GLY A 87 6.36 1.28 -3.66
C GLY A 87 4.96 0.99 -4.17
N ARG A 88 4.25 0.15 -3.43
CA ARG A 88 2.85 -0.22 -3.69
C ARG A 88 2.02 -0.01 -2.43
N CYS A 89 0.84 0.57 -2.58
CA CYS A 89 -0.16 0.60 -1.54
C CYS A 89 -1.29 -0.38 -1.89
N HIS A 90 -1.49 -1.35 -1.02
CA HIS A 90 -2.52 -2.37 -1.19
C HIS A 90 -3.84 -1.88 -0.60
N MET A 91 -4.85 -1.72 -1.46
CA MET A 91 -6.22 -1.49 -1.06
C MET A 91 -6.85 -2.82 -0.68
N ARG A 92 -7.16 -3.04 0.59
CA ARG A 92 -7.74 -4.30 1.05
C ARG A 92 -9.01 -4.03 1.84
N PHE A 93 -10.14 -4.50 1.32
CA PHE A 93 -11.39 -4.48 2.06
C PHE A 93 -11.43 -5.62 3.07
N ASP A 94 -11.61 -5.30 4.33
CA ASP A 94 -11.79 -6.26 5.41
C ASP A 94 -13.26 -6.66 5.50
N ASP A 95 -13.75 -7.33 4.48
CA ASP A 95 -15.14 -7.78 4.31
C ASP A 95 -15.40 -9.12 5.01
N THR A 96 -15.10 -9.18 6.29
CA THR A 96 -15.23 -10.40 7.10
C THR A 96 -16.58 -10.53 7.81
N ASN A 97 -17.43 -9.49 7.73
CA ASN A 97 -18.76 -9.49 8.32
C ASN A 97 -19.85 -9.38 7.23
N PRO A 98 -20.43 -10.51 6.77
CA PRO A 98 -21.35 -10.52 5.63
C PRO A 98 -22.67 -9.79 5.86
N VAL A 99 -22.99 -9.41 7.09
CA VAL A 99 -24.28 -8.79 7.45
C VAL A 99 -24.31 -7.28 7.26
N LYS A 100 -23.13 -6.62 7.12
CA LYS A 100 -23.02 -5.16 7.12
C LYS A 100 -22.33 -4.58 5.89
N GLU A 101 -22.00 -5.40 4.92
CA GLU A 101 -21.19 -4.99 3.77
C GLU A 101 -22.08 -4.71 2.57
N ASP A 102 -21.97 -3.51 2.03
CA ASP A 102 -22.69 -3.04 0.86
C ASP A 102 -21.70 -2.62 -0.22
N GLN A 103 -22.00 -2.99 -1.47
CA GLN A 103 -21.22 -2.56 -2.62
C GLN A 103 -21.16 -1.03 -2.75
N GLU A 104 -22.20 -0.33 -2.32
CA GLU A 104 -22.22 1.13 -2.29
C GLU A 104 -21.08 1.70 -1.43
N TYR A 105 -20.79 1.10 -0.28
CA TYR A 105 -19.69 1.53 0.59
C TYR A 105 -18.33 1.25 -0.05
N VAL A 106 -18.17 0.10 -0.69
CA VAL A 106 -16.95 -0.21 -1.44
C VAL A 106 -16.71 0.84 -2.52
N ASP A 107 -17.70 1.13 -3.34
CA ASP A 107 -17.59 2.10 -4.41
C ASP A 107 -17.33 3.52 -3.87
N GLY A 108 -18.00 3.92 -2.81
CA GLY A 108 -17.79 5.21 -2.15
C GLY A 108 -16.38 5.36 -1.57
N ILE A 109 -15.83 4.31 -0.99
CA ILE A 109 -14.46 4.29 -0.46
C ILE A 109 -13.44 4.42 -1.60
N LEU A 110 -13.61 3.67 -2.68
CA LEU A 110 -12.74 3.74 -3.86
C LEU A 110 -12.77 5.13 -4.49
N ASP A 111 -13.95 5.72 -4.63
CA ASP A 111 -14.11 7.08 -5.15
C ASP A 111 -13.42 8.13 -4.25
N SER A 112 -13.50 7.96 -2.95
CA SER A 112 -12.84 8.85 -1.97
C SER A 112 -11.32 8.80 -2.12
N VAL A 113 -10.73 7.63 -2.30
CA VAL A 113 -9.29 7.47 -2.53
C VAL A 113 -8.87 8.16 -3.83
N ARG A 114 -9.63 7.98 -4.91
CA ARG A 114 -9.38 8.65 -6.20
C ARG A 114 -9.52 10.17 -6.08
N TRP A 115 -10.52 10.63 -5.36
CA TRP A 115 -10.74 12.07 -5.14
C TRP A 115 -9.57 12.73 -4.40
N LEU A 116 -8.92 12.01 -3.49
CA LEU A 116 -7.69 12.46 -2.81
C LEU A 116 -6.45 12.44 -3.73
N GLY A 117 -6.58 11.96 -4.95
CA GLY A 117 -5.51 11.94 -5.95
C GLY A 117 -4.64 10.68 -5.94
N PHE A 118 -5.11 9.60 -5.33
CA PHE A 118 -4.37 8.34 -5.25
C PHE A 118 -4.98 7.24 -6.11
N THR A 119 -4.16 6.25 -6.45
CA THR A 119 -4.57 5.03 -7.14
C THR A 119 -3.92 3.81 -6.50
N TRP A 120 -4.59 2.67 -6.58
CA TRP A 120 -4.06 1.35 -6.18
C TRP A 120 -3.52 0.56 -7.36
N GLU A 121 -3.67 1.06 -8.57
CA GLU A 121 -3.12 0.44 -9.78
C GLU A 121 -1.74 0.99 -10.08
N HIS A 122 -0.80 0.11 -10.45
CA HIS A 122 0.55 0.50 -10.81
C HIS A 122 1.18 -0.53 -11.75
N ASP A 123 1.69 -0.09 -12.90
CA ASP A 123 2.35 -0.93 -13.91
C ASP A 123 1.53 -2.19 -14.31
N GLY A 124 0.21 -2.03 -14.42
CA GLY A 124 -0.69 -3.14 -14.73
C GLY A 124 -1.08 -4.02 -13.55
N GLU A 125 -0.49 -3.82 -12.38
CA GLU A 125 -0.90 -4.48 -11.15
C GLU A 125 -2.08 -3.74 -10.51
N LYS A 126 -3.15 -4.47 -10.24
CA LYS A 126 -4.30 -3.98 -9.50
C LYS A 126 -4.18 -4.41 -8.04
N ASN A 127 -3.67 -3.52 -7.20
CA ASN A 127 -3.50 -3.78 -5.77
C ASN A 127 -4.79 -3.58 -4.97
N LEU A 128 -5.86 -4.24 -5.39
CA LEU A 128 -7.17 -4.23 -4.76
C LEU A 128 -7.56 -5.64 -4.36
N TYR A 129 -7.80 -5.85 -3.07
CA TYR A 129 -8.05 -7.16 -2.49
C TYR A 129 -9.24 -7.13 -1.54
N PHE A 130 -9.89 -8.28 -1.41
CA PHE A 130 -10.96 -8.52 -0.45
C PHE A 130 -10.55 -9.65 0.49
N ALA A 131 -10.66 -9.43 1.80
CA ALA A 131 -10.27 -10.43 2.79
C ALA A 131 -11.07 -11.74 2.64
N SER A 132 -12.34 -11.64 2.26
CA SER A 132 -13.21 -12.80 2.01
C SER A 132 -12.69 -13.72 0.90
N SER A 133 -11.92 -13.21 -0.03
CA SER A 133 -11.32 -14.03 -1.10
C SER A 133 -10.20 -14.94 -0.62
N TYR A 134 -9.75 -14.78 0.62
CA TYR A 134 -8.61 -15.50 1.19
C TYR A 134 -8.98 -16.41 2.36
N PHE A 135 -10.26 -16.70 2.59
CA PHE A 135 -10.71 -17.53 3.69
C PHE A 135 -10.09 -18.94 3.66
N GLU A 136 -9.94 -19.54 2.51
CA GLU A 136 -9.31 -20.85 2.41
C GLU A 136 -7.86 -20.86 2.93
N TYR A 137 -7.12 -19.79 2.70
CA TYR A 137 -5.76 -19.62 3.22
C TYR A 137 -5.72 -19.38 4.74
N MET A 138 -6.77 -18.80 5.28
CA MET A 138 -6.85 -18.52 6.72
C MET A 138 -7.13 -19.78 7.55
N TYR A 139 -7.69 -20.84 6.92
CA TYR A 139 -8.05 -22.09 7.57
C TYR A 139 -7.00 -23.19 7.40
N GLN A 140 -5.91 -22.96 6.68
CA GLN A 140 -4.79 -23.86 6.52
C GLN A 140 -3.72 -23.62 7.59
#